data_97564d5130e14e7e125cd311c7ad095c
#
_entry.id   97564d5130e14e7e125cd311c7ad095c
#
_cell.length_a   1.000
_cell.length_b   1.000
_cell.length_c   1.000
_cell.angle_alpha   90.00
_cell.angle_beta   90.00
_cell.angle_gamma   90.00
#
_symmetry.space_group_name_H-M   'P 1'
#
loop_
_entity.id
_entity.type
_entity.pdbx_description
1 polymer ?
#
loop_
_entity_poly.entity_id
_entity_poly.type
_entity_poly.pdbx_seq_one_letter_code
_entity_poly.pdbx_strand_id
1 'polypeptide(L)'
;MKNKLFILILLISCCVACTKPSVPKEYGYFRIDLPPHTYQLMDIEHFPYHFEYAKMAQIKDVNYEKEKYWINVVYPQLNAYLHCSYKPVKKNLKQLTDDAQEFVYSHAMKASAIPETEYYNHDNRVYGMLYQMKGNTASPIQFYLTDSTKHFFRAALYFNNIPNQDSLAPGIDYLREDIMMMMETFRWK
;
A
#
# COMPACT_ATOMS: atom_id res chain seq x y z
N MET A 1 41.53 61.05 -2.86
CA MET A 1 40.10 60.75 -2.98
C MET A 1 39.82 59.45 -3.74
N LYS A 2 40.52 59.13 -4.83
CA LYS A 2 40.31 57.91 -5.63
C LYS A 2 40.52 56.60 -4.83
N ASN A 3 41.50 56.51 -3.95
CA ASN A 3 41.77 55.29 -3.17
C ASN A 3 40.69 54.99 -2.10
N LYS A 4 40.06 56.03 -1.51
CA LYS A 4 38.96 55.85 -0.54
C LYS A 4 37.68 55.33 -1.22
N LEU A 5 37.45 55.79 -2.46
CA LEU A 5 36.31 55.33 -3.26
C LEU A 5 36.45 53.85 -3.68
N PHE A 6 37.69 53.44 -4.02
CA PHE A 6 37.99 52.05 -4.39
C PHE A 6 37.80 51.07 -3.22
N ILE A 7 38.25 51.46 -2.01
CA ILE A 7 38.04 50.68 -0.78
C ILE A 7 36.54 50.55 -0.43
N LEU A 8 35.76 51.61 -0.63
CA LEU A 8 34.35 51.60 -0.37
C LEU A 8 33.59 50.65 -1.32
N ILE A 9 33.96 50.64 -2.61
CA ILE A 9 33.38 49.74 -3.61
C ILE A 9 33.74 48.28 -3.32
N LEU A 10 34.97 48.01 -2.88
CA LEU A 10 35.43 46.66 -2.49
C LEU A 10 34.68 46.12 -1.26
N LEU A 11 34.41 47.01 -0.27
CA LEU A 11 33.65 46.66 0.95
C LEU A 11 32.17 46.33 0.62
N ILE A 12 31.54 47.10 -0.29
CA ILE A 12 30.19 46.87 -0.72
C ILE A 12 30.07 45.57 -1.52
N SER A 13 31.05 45.21 -2.33
CA SER A 13 31.09 43.95 -3.09
C SER A 13 31.18 42.70 -2.21
N CYS A 14 31.82 42.79 -1.03
CA CYS A 14 31.88 41.67 -0.08
C CYS A 14 30.54 41.40 0.66
N CYS A 15 29.67 42.40 0.76
CA CYS A 15 28.39 42.23 1.44
C CYS A 15 27.30 41.50 0.60
N VAL A 16 27.51 41.36 -0.72
CA VAL A 16 26.52 40.72 -1.64
C VAL A 16 26.79 39.23 -1.85
N ALA A 17 27.90 38.70 -1.34
CA ALA A 17 28.38 37.35 -1.68
C ALA A 17 27.84 36.21 -0.83
N CYS A 18 26.90 36.46 0.12
CA CYS A 18 26.39 35.41 1.02
C CYS A 18 24.86 35.25 0.97
N THR A 19 24.32 34.94 -0.20
CA THR A 19 22.99 34.29 -0.25
C THR A 19 23.20 32.79 -0.40
N LYS A 20 23.23 32.06 0.72
CA LYS A 20 23.09 30.60 0.66
C LYS A 20 21.75 30.31 0.02
N PRO A 21 21.69 29.49 -1.06
CA PRO A 21 20.42 29.06 -1.59
C PRO A 21 19.61 28.41 -0.45
N SER A 22 18.42 28.91 -0.21
CA SER A 22 17.49 28.29 0.74
C SER A 22 17.12 26.92 0.17
N VAL A 23 17.75 25.87 0.68
CA VAL A 23 17.29 24.49 0.41
C VAL A 23 15.96 24.33 1.13
N PRO A 24 14.85 23.96 0.42
CA PRO A 24 13.60 23.66 1.08
C PRO A 24 13.88 22.61 2.18
N LYS A 25 13.49 22.90 3.41
CA LYS A 25 13.55 21.90 4.47
C LYS A 25 12.64 20.75 4.08
N GLU A 26 13.12 19.52 4.21
CA GLU A 26 12.28 18.34 4.09
C GLU A 26 11.09 18.47 5.05
N TYR A 27 9.88 18.11 4.58
CA TYR A 27 8.71 18.12 5.42
C TYR A 27 8.95 17.15 6.58
N GLY A 28 8.85 17.66 7.82
CA GLY A 28 8.88 16.79 8.99
C GLY A 28 7.60 15.96 9.03
N TYR A 29 7.76 14.65 9.02
CA TYR A 29 6.64 13.73 9.22
C TYR A 29 6.34 13.61 10.71
N PHE A 30 5.06 13.49 11.06
CA PHE A 30 4.70 13.08 12.41
C PHE A 30 5.25 11.66 12.63
N ARG A 31 6.00 11.47 13.72
CA ARG A 31 6.44 10.15 14.14
C ARG A 31 5.21 9.36 14.55
N ILE A 32 4.91 8.30 13.79
CA ILE A 32 3.90 7.31 14.17
C ILE A 32 4.66 6.17 14.86
N ASP A 33 4.43 5.99 16.15
CA ASP A 33 4.97 4.85 16.88
C ASP A 33 4.11 3.62 16.55
N LEU A 34 4.60 2.81 15.62
CA LEU A 34 3.94 1.56 15.21
C LEU A 34 4.39 0.42 16.13
N PRO A 35 3.47 -0.45 16.59
CA PRO A 35 3.81 -1.60 17.41
C PRO A 35 4.62 -2.62 16.61
N PRO A 36 5.39 -3.52 17.27
CA PRO A 36 6.05 -4.60 16.56
C PRO A 36 5.02 -5.51 15.88
N HIS A 37 5.39 -6.04 14.71
CA HIS A 37 4.55 -6.98 13.97
C HIS A 37 4.29 -8.23 14.80
N THR A 38 3.03 -8.51 15.06
CA THR A 38 2.56 -9.73 15.70
C THR A 38 1.29 -10.18 15.02
N TYR A 39 1.14 -11.48 14.80
CA TYR A 39 0.10 -12.04 13.94
C TYR A 39 -0.83 -12.97 14.71
N GLN A 40 -2.00 -13.19 14.14
CA GLN A 40 -2.99 -14.15 14.60
C GLN A 40 -3.74 -14.73 13.38
N LEU A 41 -4.21 -15.96 13.54
CA LEU A 41 -4.89 -16.68 12.47
C LEU A 41 -6.33 -16.17 12.29
N MET A 42 -6.71 -15.87 11.05
CA MET A 42 -8.09 -15.72 10.60
C MET A 42 -8.54 -17.05 10.01
N ASP A 43 -9.26 -17.83 10.79
CA ASP A 43 -9.81 -19.13 10.40
C ASP A 43 -11.30 -19.20 10.74
N ILE A 44 -12.13 -18.65 9.87
CA ILE A 44 -13.59 -18.72 10.01
C ILE A 44 -14.07 -20.00 9.30
N GLU A 45 -14.78 -20.88 10.00
CA GLU A 45 -15.12 -22.25 9.58
C GLU A 45 -15.74 -22.32 8.17
N HIS A 46 -16.65 -21.42 7.84
CA HIS A 46 -17.37 -21.42 6.55
C HIS A 46 -16.68 -20.65 5.42
N PHE A 47 -15.51 -20.04 5.68
CA PHE A 47 -14.74 -19.35 4.65
C PHE A 47 -13.89 -20.35 3.84
N PRO A 48 -13.76 -20.17 2.51
CA PRO A 48 -12.99 -21.05 1.64
C PRO A 48 -11.47 -20.80 1.71
N TYR A 49 -11.02 -19.95 2.64
CA TYR A 49 -9.62 -19.59 2.85
C TYR A 49 -9.34 -19.23 4.30
N HIS A 50 -8.07 -19.27 4.68
CA HIS A 50 -7.55 -18.70 5.92
C HIS A 50 -6.17 -18.08 5.71
N PHE A 51 -5.76 -17.21 6.62
CA PHE A 51 -4.45 -16.53 6.61
C PHE A 51 -4.15 -15.93 7.98
N GLU A 52 -2.89 -15.53 8.20
CA GLU A 52 -2.54 -14.73 9.38
C GLU A 52 -2.63 -13.24 9.08
N TYR A 53 -3.05 -12.47 10.08
CA TYR A 53 -3.16 -11.02 10.01
C TYR A 53 -2.67 -10.36 11.30
N ALA A 54 -2.29 -9.09 11.22
CA ALA A 54 -1.74 -8.35 12.36
C ALA A 54 -2.73 -8.29 13.54
N LYS A 55 -2.25 -8.57 14.76
CA LYS A 55 -3.08 -8.52 15.99
C LYS A 55 -3.66 -7.13 16.27
N MET A 56 -2.99 -6.06 15.79
CA MET A 56 -3.51 -4.69 15.90
C MET A 56 -4.70 -4.41 14.96
N ALA A 57 -4.92 -5.25 13.96
CA ALA A 57 -6.01 -5.13 13.01
C ALA A 57 -7.26 -5.86 13.50
N GLN A 58 -8.39 -5.52 12.91
CA GLN A 58 -9.71 -6.10 13.17
C GLN A 58 -10.31 -6.63 11.88
N ILE A 59 -10.80 -7.87 11.91
CA ILE A 59 -11.61 -8.40 10.81
C ILE A 59 -13.04 -7.88 10.95
N LYS A 60 -13.57 -7.27 9.88
CA LYS A 60 -14.97 -6.91 9.76
C LYS A 60 -15.58 -7.66 8.59
N ASP A 61 -16.61 -8.42 8.84
CA ASP A 61 -17.39 -9.09 7.82
C ASP A 61 -18.15 -8.05 6.98
N VAL A 62 -18.17 -8.23 5.67
CA VAL A 62 -18.85 -7.34 4.73
C VAL A 62 -20.05 -8.13 4.17
N ASN A 63 -21.18 -8.02 4.86
CA ASN A 63 -22.41 -8.69 4.47
C ASN A 63 -23.11 -7.94 3.33
N TYR A 64 -22.76 -8.25 2.10
CA TYR A 64 -23.61 -7.95 0.95
C TYR A 64 -24.41 -9.21 0.57
N GLU A 65 -25.71 -9.10 0.34
CA GLU A 65 -26.60 -10.23 0.01
C GLU A 65 -26.11 -11.11 -1.16
N LYS A 66 -25.28 -10.55 -2.05
CA LYS A 66 -24.77 -11.24 -3.25
C LYS A 66 -23.30 -11.61 -3.19
N GLU A 67 -22.54 -11.07 -2.24
CA GLU A 67 -21.07 -11.21 -2.17
C GLU A 67 -20.70 -11.95 -0.89
N LYS A 68 -20.41 -13.24 -1.03
CA LYS A 68 -20.03 -14.10 0.10
C LYS A 68 -18.51 -14.06 0.35
N TYR A 69 -18.14 -14.19 1.62
CA TYR A 69 -16.73 -14.33 2.03
C TYR A 69 -15.87 -13.08 1.78
N TRP A 70 -16.51 -11.91 1.76
CA TRP A 70 -15.82 -10.64 1.71
C TRP A 70 -15.58 -10.12 3.12
N ILE A 71 -14.39 -9.60 3.36
CA ILE A 71 -14.00 -9.02 4.66
C ILE A 71 -13.21 -7.74 4.46
N ASN A 72 -13.20 -6.92 5.49
CA ASN A 72 -12.25 -5.83 5.64
C ASN A 72 -11.30 -6.13 6.79
N VAL A 73 -9.99 -6.06 6.53
CA VAL A 73 -8.97 -6.00 7.58
C VAL A 73 -8.75 -4.53 7.90
N VAL A 74 -9.18 -4.10 9.07
CA VAL A 74 -9.19 -2.69 9.48
C VAL A 74 -8.05 -2.42 10.43
N TYR A 75 -7.27 -1.38 10.16
CA TYR A 75 -6.17 -0.89 10.97
C TYR A 75 -6.53 0.45 11.60
N PRO A 76 -7.17 0.48 12.78
CA PRO A 76 -7.71 1.71 13.37
C PRO A 76 -6.64 2.77 13.63
N GLN A 77 -5.44 2.35 14.09
CA GLN A 77 -4.34 3.25 14.42
C GLN A 77 -3.75 3.97 13.19
N LEU A 78 -3.87 3.37 12.01
CA LEU A 78 -3.37 3.91 10.74
C LEU A 78 -4.48 4.52 9.89
N ASN A 79 -5.74 4.49 10.37
CA ASN A 79 -6.91 4.90 9.59
C ASN A 79 -6.94 4.24 8.21
N ALA A 80 -6.55 2.96 8.17
CA ALA A 80 -6.40 2.17 6.96
C ALA A 80 -7.26 0.91 6.99
N TYR A 81 -7.59 0.41 5.82
CA TYR A 81 -8.32 -0.83 5.66
C TYR A 81 -7.92 -1.54 4.37
N LEU A 82 -7.82 -2.85 4.47
CA LEU A 82 -7.62 -3.74 3.34
C LEU A 82 -8.96 -4.36 2.98
N HIS A 83 -9.53 -3.95 1.85
CA HIS A 83 -10.73 -4.56 1.31
C HIS A 83 -10.38 -5.89 0.65
N CYS A 84 -10.96 -6.97 1.16
CA CYS A 84 -10.75 -8.32 0.66
C CYS A 84 -12.04 -8.86 0.05
N SER A 85 -11.96 -9.27 -1.19
CA SER A 85 -13.06 -9.87 -1.94
C SER A 85 -12.72 -11.28 -2.39
N TYR A 86 -13.73 -12.14 -2.44
CA TYR A 86 -13.59 -13.51 -2.91
C TYR A 86 -14.57 -13.77 -4.05
N LYS A 87 -14.13 -14.49 -5.07
CA LYS A 87 -14.98 -14.98 -6.17
C LYS A 87 -14.63 -16.43 -6.51
N PRO A 88 -15.61 -17.32 -6.70
CA PRO A 88 -15.34 -18.64 -7.24
C PRO A 88 -14.97 -18.54 -8.72
N VAL A 89 -13.94 -19.29 -9.13
CA VAL A 89 -13.55 -19.42 -10.54
C VAL A 89 -14.51 -20.39 -11.23
N LYS A 90 -15.17 -19.92 -12.31
CA LYS A 90 -16.11 -20.67 -13.14
C LYS A 90 -15.66 -20.67 -14.59
N LYS A 91 -14.44 -21.14 -14.89
CA LYS A 91 -13.79 -21.07 -16.20
C LYS A 91 -13.55 -19.62 -16.69
N ASN A 92 -13.58 -18.66 -15.80
CA ASN A 92 -13.44 -17.23 -16.07
C ASN A 92 -12.23 -16.60 -15.38
N LEU A 93 -11.18 -17.39 -15.10
CA LEU A 93 -9.98 -16.90 -14.41
C LEU A 93 -9.36 -15.71 -15.15
N LYS A 94 -9.22 -15.83 -16.48
CA LYS A 94 -8.68 -14.72 -17.29
C LYS A 94 -9.47 -13.43 -17.09
N GLN A 95 -10.80 -13.49 -17.10
CA GLN A 95 -11.63 -12.32 -16.85
C GLN A 95 -11.38 -11.75 -15.45
N LEU A 96 -11.30 -12.60 -14.40
CA LEU A 96 -11.06 -12.15 -13.03
C LEU A 96 -9.68 -11.50 -12.86
N THR A 97 -8.66 -12.00 -13.55
CA THR A 97 -7.33 -11.37 -13.55
C THR A 97 -7.30 -10.08 -14.35
N ASP A 98 -7.95 -10.03 -15.51
CA ASP A 98 -8.08 -8.81 -16.32
C ASP A 98 -8.84 -7.72 -15.54
N ASP A 99 -9.97 -8.06 -14.88
CA ASP A 99 -10.73 -7.15 -14.01
C ASP A 99 -9.87 -6.63 -12.85
N ALA A 100 -9.07 -7.51 -12.20
CA ALA A 100 -8.19 -7.11 -11.12
C ALA A 100 -7.12 -6.12 -11.60
N GLN A 101 -6.54 -6.35 -12.77
CA GLN A 101 -5.58 -5.46 -13.39
C GLN A 101 -6.23 -4.12 -13.79
N GLU A 102 -7.41 -4.13 -14.36
CA GLU A 102 -8.16 -2.92 -14.69
C GLU A 102 -8.41 -2.05 -13.46
N PHE A 103 -8.78 -2.66 -12.32
CA PHE A 103 -8.92 -1.92 -11.06
C PHE A 103 -7.61 -1.27 -10.60
N VAL A 104 -6.46 -1.93 -10.77
CA VAL A 104 -5.15 -1.33 -10.46
C VAL A 104 -4.94 -0.09 -11.33
N TYR A 105 -5.09 -0.21 -12.65
CA TYR A 105 -4.84 0.90 -13.56
C TYR A 105 -5.87 2.03 -13.46
N SER A 106 -7.12 1.74 -13.10
CA SER A 106 -8.14 2.78 -12.85
C SER A 106 -7.79 3.68 -11.66
N HIS A 107 -7.07 3.16 -10.65
CA HIS A 107 -6.57 3.93 -9.50
C HIS A 107 -5.20 4.58 -9.75
N ALA A 108 -4.57 4.26 -10.87
CA ALA A 108 -3.19 4.64 -11.18
C ALA A 108 -3.03 6.01 -11.84
N MET A 109 -4.10 6.80 -12.05
CA MET A 109 -4.01 8.09 -12.74
C MET A 109 -2.99 9.08 -12.18
N LYS A 110 -2.65 8.95 -10.88
CA LYS A 110 -1.63 9.75 -10.19
C LYS A 110 -0.42 8.92 -9.77
N ALA A 111 -0.30 7.70 -10.28
CA ALA A 111 0.86 6.86 -10.02
C ALA A 111 2.06 7.32 -10.85
N SER A 112 3.23 7.37 -10.23
CA SER A 112 4.51 7.60 -10.91
C SER A 112 5.14 6.30 -11.40
N ALA A 113 4.81 5.16 -10.77
CA ALA A 113 5.22 3.82 -11.15
C ALA A 113 4.26 2.79 -10.53
N ILE A 114 4.18 1.60 -11.14
CA ILE A 114 3.40 0.46 -10.67
C ILE A 114 4.31 -0.79 -10.73
N PRO A 115 5.23 -0.99 -9.78
CA PRO A 115 5.94 -2.25 -9.65
C PRO A 115 4.97 -3.41 -9.47
N GLU A 116 5.17 -4.47 -10.27
CA GLU A 116 4.42 -5.70 -10.24
C GLU A 116 5.34 -6.82 -9.77
N THR A 117 4.88 -7.65 -8.85
CA THR A 117 5.63 -8.79 -8.34
C THR A 117 4.76 -10.04 -8.39
N GLU A 118 5.21 -11.04 -9.13
CA GLU A 118 4.57 -12.34 -9.17
C GLU A 118 4.77 -13.08 -7.85
N TYR A 119 3.73 -13.76 -7.39
CA TYR A 119 3.76 -14.57 -6.18
C TYR A 119 3.46 -16.03 -6.50
N TYR A 120 4.32 -16.93 -6.03
CA TYR A 120 4.21 -18.37 -6.22
C TYR A 120 4.44 -19.12 -4.91
N ASN A 121 3.44 -19.88 -4.49
CA ASN A 121 3.54 -20.87 -3.42
C ASN A 121 2.97 -22.20 -3.93
N HIS A 122 3.83 -23.01 -4.51
CA HIS A 122 3.44 -24.28 -5.15
C HIS A 122 2.88 -25.28 -4.16
N ASP A 123 3.44 -25.36 -2.94
CA ASP A 123 3.05 -26.33 -1.92
C ASP A 123 1.59 -26.12 -1.49
N ASN A 124 1.14 -24.87 -1.46
CA ASN A 124 -0.20 -24.49 -1.06
C ASN A 124 -1.11 -24.12 -2.24
N ARG A 125 -0.59 -24.23 -3.47
CA ARG A 125 -1.31 -23.84 -4.69
C ARG A 125 -1.85 -22.42 -4.63
N VAL A 126 -1.05 -21.48 -4.13
CA VAL A 126 -1.40 -20.07 -4.06
C VAL A 126 -0.50 -19.31 -5.05
N TYR A 127 -1.11 -18.72 -6.06
CA TYR A 127 -0.46 -17.97 -7.13
C TYR A 127 -1.10 -16.60 -7.22
N GLY A 128 -0.35 -15.59 -7.61
CA GLY A 128 -0.94 -14.26 -7.70
C GLY A 128 -0.01 -13.17 -8.20
N MET A 129 -0.47 -11.94 -8.06
CA MET A 129 0.28 -10.74 -8.43
C MET A 129 0.10 -9.69 -7.34
N LEU A 130 1.20 -9.07 -6.94
CA LEU A 130 1.23 -7.92 -6.05
C LEU A 130 1.56 -6.67 -6.86
N TYR A 131 0.71 -5.65 -6.74
CA TYR A 131 0.88 -4.34 -7.35
C TYR A 131 1.17 -3.30 -6.27
N GLN A 132 2.27 -2.56 -6.43
CA GLN A 132 2.66 -1.48 -5.53
C GLN A 132 2.65 -0.17 -6.29
N MET A 133 1.65 0.67 -6.05
CA MET A 133 1.50 1.94 -6.74
C MET A 133 2.26 3.04 -6.00
N LYS A 134 3.25 3.64 -6.65
CA LYS A 134 3.99 4.81 -6.15
C LYS A 134 3.30 6.09 -6.60
N GLY A 135 3.30 7.11 -5.76
CA GLY A 135 2.65 8.38 -6.02
C GLY A 135 1.39 8.59 -5.18
N ASN A 136 0.67 9.68 -5.42
CA ASN A 136 -0.55 10.04 -4.67
C ASN A 136 -1.75 9.23 -5.14
N THR A 137 -1.70 7.92 -4.98
CA THR A 137 -2.75 6.97 -5.38
C THR A 137 -3.75 6.73 -4.26
N ALA A 138 -4.98 6.42 -4.61
CA ALA A 138 -6.03 6.11 -3.63
C ALA A 138 -5.80 4.74 -2.96
N SER A 139 -5.16 3.81 -3.68
CA SER A 139 -4.87 2.45 -3.20
C SER A 139 -3.41 2.11 -3.52
N PRO A 140 -2.48 2.26 -2.55
CA PRO A 140 -1.04 2.09 -2.81
C PRO A 140 -0.62 0.63 -3.00
N ILE A 141 -1.37 -0.33 -2.45
CA ILE A 141 -1.09 -1.77 -2.58
C ILE A 141 -2.37 -2.50 -2.98
N GLN A 142 -2.29 -3.30 -4.02
CA GLN A 142 -3.33 -4.25 -4.41
C GLN A 142 -2.70 -5.59 -4.75
N PHE A 143 -3.43 -6.67 -4.53
CA PHE A 143 -2.98 -8.00 -4.96
C PHE A 143 -4.18 -8.91 -5.23
N TYR A 144 -3.92 -9.98 -5.97
CA TYR A 144 -4.84 -11.10 -6.04
C TYR A 144 -4.09 -12.41 -5.81
N LEU A 145 -4.83 -13.41 -5.32
CA LEU A 145 -4.37 -14.79 -5.12
C LEU A 145 -5.39 -15.74 -5.74
N THR A 146 -4.92 -16.84 -6.32
CA THR A 146 -5.76 -17.87 -6.93
C THR A 146 -5.11 -19.25 -6.83
N ASP A 147 -5.91 -20.31 -6.82
CA ASP A 147 -5.44 -21.68 -7.03
C ASP A 147 -5.47 -22.08 -8.52
N SER A 148 -5.76 -21.12 -9.40
CA SER A 148 -5.93 -21.25 -10.84
C SER A 148 -7.14 -22.07 -11.30
N THR A 149 -7.92 -22.66 -10.39
CA THR A 149 -9.00 -23.59 -10.72
C THR A 149 -10.36 -23.28 -10.12
N LYS A 150 -10.40 -22.95 -8.82
CA LYS A 150 -11.66 -22.79 -8.07
C LYS A 150 -11.80 -21.47 -7.36
N HIS A 151 -10.69 -20.88 -6.94
CA HIS A 151 -10.66 -19.79 -5.99
C HIS A 151 -9.94 -18.56 -6.55
N PHE A 152 -10.53 -17.40 -6.32
CA PHE A 152 -9.93 -16.10 -6.62
C PHE A 152 -10.19 -15.15 -5.45
N PHE A 153 -9.14 -14.63 -4.86
CA PHE A 153 -9.16 -13.66 -3.78
C PHE A 153 -8.45 -12.40 -4.25
N ARG A 154 -9.01 -11.24 -3.98
CA ARG A 154 -8.39 -9.95 -4.29
C ARG A 154 -8.45 -9.06 -3.06
N ALA A 155 -7.37 -8.31 -2.84
CA ALA A 155 -7.32 -7.31 -1.78
C ALA A 155 -6.76 -5.98 -2.29
N ALA A 156 -7.23 -4.88 -1.68
CA ALA A 156 -6.80 -3.53 -2.00
C ALA A 156 -6.72 -2.69 -0.72
N LEU A 157 -5.55 -2.08 -0.49
CA LEU A 157 -5.27 -1.23 0.66
C LEU A 157 -5.74 0.19 0.38
N TYR A 158 -6.49 0.76 1.34
CA TYR A 158 -6.92 2.15 1.33
C TYR A 158 -6.61 2.83 2.66
N PHE A 159 -6.35 4.12 2.59
CA PHE A 159 -6.31 5.01 3.75
C PHE A 159 -7.52 5.94 3.71
N ASN A 160 -8.19 6.13 4.83
CA ASN A 160 -9.30 7.08 4.94
C ASN A 160 -8.78 8.53 5.14
N ASN A 161 -7.72 8.86 4.41
CA ASN A 161 -7.05 10.16 4.41
C ASN A 161 -6.89 10.62 2.96
N ILE A 162 -6.67 11.94 2.77
CA ILE A 162 -6.31 12.46 1.45
C ILE A 162 -4.98 11.83 1.03
N PRO A 163 -4.91 11.25 -0.18
CA PRO A 163 -3.70 10.63 -0.68
C PRO A 163 -2.51 11.62 -0.68
N ASN A 164 -1.51 11.32 0.12
CA ASN A 164 -0.25 12.04 0.18
C ASN A 164 0.84 11.00 0.43
N GLN A 165 1.58 10.64 -0.63
CA GLN A 165 2.60 9.60 -0.58
C GLN A 165 3.60 9.84 0.54
N ASP A 166 4.09 11.06 0.67
CA ASP A 166 5.15 11.38 1.61
C ASP A 166 4.73 11.15 3.06
N SER A 167 3.51 11.59 3.43
CA SER A 167 3.00 11.41 4.80
C SER A 167 2.54 9.99 5.08
N LEU A 168 2.09 9.25 4.06
CA LEU A 168 1.60 7.88 4.22
C LEU A 168 2.70 6.82 4.06
N ALA A 169 3.88 7.16 3.52
CA ALA A 169 4.94 6.21 3.23
C ALA A 169 5.31 5.30 4.43
N PRO A 170 5.51 5.80 5.66
CA PRO A 170 5.82 4.93 6.79
C PRO A 170 4.72 3.92 7.11
N GLY A 171 3.45 4.35 6.99
CA GLY A 171 2.28 3.48 7.17
C GLY A 171 2.13 2.46 6.05
N ILE A 172 2.39 2.86 4.80
CA ILE A 172 2.37 1.96 3.64
C ILE A 172 3.46 0.89 3.78
N ASP A 173 4.68 1.28 4.15
CA ASP A 173 5.80 0.33 4.33
C ASP A 173 5.52 -0.66 5.47
N TYR A 174 4.97 -0.19 6.58
CA TYR A 174 4.56 -1.05 7.68
C TYR A 174 3.47 -2.04 7.24
N LEU A 175 2.40 -1.57 6.61
CA LEU A 175 1.30 -2.43 6.16
C LEU A 175 1.70 -3.36 5.02
N ARG A 176 2.72 -3.03 4.24
CA ARG A 176 3.28 -3.93 3.23
C ARG A 176 3.83 -5.21 3.86
N GLU A 177 4.50 -5.12 5.01
CA GLU A 177 5.00 -6.31 5.73
C GLU A 177 3.84 -7.19 6.21
N ASP A 178 2.78 -6.60 6.76
CA ASP A 178 1.58 -7.33 7.16
C ASP A 178 0.87 -8.00 5.97
N ILE A 179 0.81 -7.33 4.82
CA ILE A 179 0.23 -7.89 3.59
C ILE A 179 1.09 -9.05 3.06
N MET A 180 2.42 -8.92 3.09
CA MET A 180 3.32 -10.02 2.70
C MET A 180 3.12 -11.24 3.60
N MET A 181 3.03 -11.05 4.93
CA MET A 181 2.73 -12.14 5.87
C MET A 181 1.37 -12.79 5.55
N MET A 182 0.34 -12.00 5.27
CA MET A 182 -0.95 -12.51 4.83
C MET A 182 -0.82 -13.41 3.58
N MET A 183 -0.09 -12.96 2.56
CA MET A 183 0.12 -13.73 1.33
C MET A 183 0.89 -15.02 1.57
N GLU A 184 1.93 -15.00 2.41
CA GLU A 184 2.77 -16.15 2.75
C GLU A 184 2.02 -17.21 3.55
N THR A 185 1.13 -16.79 4.43
CA THR A 185 0.34 -17.68 5.29
C THR A 185 -1.00 -18.07 4.67
N PHE A 186 -1.33 -17.52 3.52
CA PHE A 186 -2.60 -17.78 2.85
C PHE A 186 -2.78 -19.25 2.45
N ARG A 187 -3.96 -19.82 2.73
CA ARG A 187 -4.32 -21.21 2.38
C ARG A 187 -5.77 -21.27 1.91
N TRP A 188 -6.00 -22.10 0.92
CA TRP A 188 -7.34 -22.51 0.51
C TRP A 188 -7.83 -23.68 1.39
N LYS A 189 -9.15 -23.77 1.59
CA LYS A 189 -9.81 -24.90 2.26
C LYS A 189 -10.48 -25.84 1.27
#